data_542530831632bb260fc5f2f5c38f0f6e
#
_entry.id   542530831632bb260fc5f2f5c38f0f6e
#
_cell.length_a   1.000
_cell.length_b   1.000
_cell.length_c   1.000
_cell.angle_alpha   90.00
_cell.angle_beta   90.00
_cell.angle_gamma   90.00
#
_symmetry.space_group_name_H-M   'P 1'
#
loop_
_entity.id
_entity.type
_entity.pdbx_description
1 polymer ?
#
loop_
_entity_poly.entity_id
_entity_poly.type
_entity_poly.pdbx_seq_one_letter_code
_entity_poly.pdbx_strand_id
1 'polypeptide(L)' 'METLGALGFVVLLANAAAHLADGAAVARASTSRAVVGFFVPPLAALWAWEGGARRRVAAWAATLGAFVIIVVTITHLR' A
#
# COMPACT_ATOMS: atom_id res chain seq x y z
N MET A 1 -4.20 22.81 7.43
CA MET A 1 -4.63 21.91 6.33
C MET A 1 -3.52 21.56 5.37
N GLU A 2 -2.64 22.50 5.03
CA GLU A 2 -1.49 22.23 4.16
C GLU A 2 -0.57 21.15 4.72
N THR A 3 -0.31 21.16 6.03
CA THR A 3 0.52 20.16 6.69
C THR A 3 -0.10 18.77 6.60
N LEU A 4 -1.43 18.66 6.81
CA LEU A 4 -2.13 17.38 6.66
C LEU A 4 -2.14 16.90 5.21
N GLY A 5 -2.30 17.83 4.26
CA GLY A 5 -2.22 17.48 2.84
C GLY A 5 -0.84 16.97 2.44
N ALA A 6 0.22 17.64 2.90
CA ALA A 6 1.60 17.21 2.67
C ALA A 6 1.88 15.85 3.30
N LEU A 7 1.42 15.63 4.54
CA LEU A 7 1.57 14.36 5.23
C LEU A 7 0.83 13.24 4.48
N GLY A 8 -0.40 13.51 4.03
CA GLY A 8 -1.17 12.56 3.22
C GLY A 8 -0.47 12.17 1.93
N PHE A 9 0.15 13.14 1.26
CA PHE A 9 0.92 12.88 0.04
C PHE A 9 2.14 12.00 0.31
N VAL A 10 2.88 12.26 1.38
CA VAL A 10 4.04 11.43 1.79
C VAL A 10 3.58 10.01 2.11
N VAL A 11 2.49 9.86 2.85
CA VAL A 11 1.94 8.54 3.20
C VAL A 11 1.49 7.80 1.93
N LEU A 12 0.88 8.51 0.97
CA LEU A 12 0.47 7.91 -0.31
C LEU A 12 1.69 7.39 -1.08
N LEU A 13 2.78 8.17 -1.12
CA LEU A 13 4.02 7.73 -1.77
C LEU A 13 4.61 6.51 -1.07
N ALA A 14 4.59 6.49 0.26
CA ALA A 14 5.05 5.33 1.04
C ALA A 14 4.20 4.09 0.74
N ASN A 15 2.89 4.25 0.64
CA ASN A 15 1.98 3.16 0.27
C ASN A 15 2.25 2.64 -1.14
N ALA A 16 2.48 3.54 -2.10
CA ALA A 16 2.83 3.15 -3.47
C ALA A 16 4.15 2.36 -3.50
N ALA A 17 5.16 2.79 -2.73
CA ALA A 17 6.42 2.08 -2.62
C ALA A 17 6.23 0.68 -2.00
N ALA A 18 5.40 0.58 -0.96
CA ALA A 18 5.07 -0.70 -0.33
C ALA A 18 4.33 -1.63 -1.30
N HIS A 19 3.40 -1.07 -2.10
CA HIS A 19 2.70 -1.83 -3.13
C HIS A 19 3.65 -2.39 -4.19
N LEU A 20 4.61 -1.59 -4.64
CA LEU A 20 5.64 -2.06 -5.58
C LEU A 20 6.52 -3.13 -4.96
N ALA A 21 6.87 -3.00 -3.67
CA ALA A 21 7.64 -4.01 -2.96
C ALA A 21 6.87 -5.34 -2.83
N ASP A 22 5.57 -5.28 -2.56
CA ASP A 22 4.71 -6.46 -2.52
C ASP A 22 4.64 -7.12 -3.90
N GLY A 23 4.48 -6.33 -4.96
CA GLY A 23 4.49 -6.82 -6.34
C GLY A 23 5.80 -7.50 -6.70
N ALA A 24 6.93 -6.93 -6.30
CA ALA A 24 8.25 -7.53 -6.53
C ALA A 24 8.40 -8.88 -5.82
N ALA A 25 7.88 -8.99 -4.59
CA ALA A 25 7.88 -10.23 -3.84
C ALA A 25 7.04 -11.32 -4.54
N VAL A 26 5.88 -10.93 -5.05
CA VAL A 26 4.99 -11.85 -5.80
C VAL A 26 5.62 -12.25 -7.13
N ALA A 27 6.30 -11.32 -7.82
CA ALA A 27 6.93 -11.57 -9.10
C ALA A 27 8.01 -12.64 -9.03
N ARG A 28 8.66 -12.80 -7.89
CA ARG A 28 9.66 -13.87 -7.67
C ARG A 28 9.03 -15.24 -7.75
N ALA A 29 7.77 -15.37 -7.37
CA ALA A 29 7.05 -16.65 -7.39
C ALA A 29 6.28 -16.83 -8.70
N SER A 30 5.65 -15.77 -9.23
CA SER A 30 4.82 -15.85 -10.43
C SER A 30 4.65 -14.48 -11.06
N THR A 31 5.07 -14.33 -12.31
CA THR A 31 4.90 -13.08 -13.07
C THR A 31 3.43 -12.79 -13.32
N SER A 32 2.62 -13.81 -13.59
CA SER A 32 1.18 -13.65 -13.82
C SER A 32 0.49 -13.05 -12.59
N ARG A 33 0.82 -13.56 -11.40
CA ARG A 33 0.28 -13.02 -10.14
C ARG A 33 0.76 -11.59 -9.89
N ALA A 34 2.00 -11.28 -10.22
CA ALA A 34 2.54 -9.93 -10.07
C ALA A 34 1.76 -8.93 -10.93
N VAL A 35 1.46 -9.27 -12.18
CA VAL A 35 0.69 -8.40 -13.07
C VAL A 35 -0.73 -8.19 -12.54
N VAL A 36 -1.41 -9.27 -12.17
CA VAL A 36 -2.77 -9.18 -11.62
C VAL A 36 -2.76 -8.38 -10.30
N GLY A 37 -1.80 -8.66 -9.43
CA GLY A 37 -1.68 -7.98 -8.14
C GLY A 37 -1.35 -6.49 -8.28
N PHE A 38 -0.64 -6.09 -9.33
CA PHE A 38 -0.37 -4.67 -9.59
C PHE A 38 -1.66 -3.89 -9.83
N PHE A 39 -2.60 -4.48 -10.59
CA PHE A 39 -3.89 -3.85 -10.87
C PHE A 39 -4.91 -4.02 -9.75
N VAL A 40 -4.73 -5.01 -8.91
CA VAL A 40 -5.61 -5.29 -7.76
C VAL A 40 -4.74 -5.36 -6.49
N PRO A 41 -4.44 -4.21 -5.85
CA PRO A 41 -3.51 -4.16 -4.73
C PRO A 41 -3.79 -5.12 -3.57
N PRO A 42 -5.06 -5.35 -3.14
CA PRO A 42 -5.32 -6.33 -2.09
C PRO A 42 -4.87 -7.76 -2.43
N LEU A 43 -4.93 -8.15 -3.70
CA LEU A 43 -4.46 -9.48 -4.12
C LEU A 43 -2.94 -9.57 -4.03
N ALA A 44 -2.21 -8.53 -4.41
CA ALA A 44 -0.76 -8.50 -4.26
C ALA A 44 -0.36 -8.65 -2.79
N ALA A 45 -1.04 -7.95 -1.89
CA ALA A 45 -0.80 -8.05 -0.46
C ALA A 45 -1.06 -9.47 0.06
N LEU A 46 -2.17 -10.08 -0.35
CA LEU A 46 -2.51 -11.44 0.05
C LEU A 46 -1.45 -12.45 -0.40
N TRP A 47 -1.06 -12.39 -1.67
CA TRP A 47 -0.05 -13.29 -2.22
C TRP A 47 1.33 -13.07 -1.61
N ALA A 48 1.70 -11.81 -1.34
CA ALA A 48 2.95 -11.49 -0.66
C ALA A 48 2.95 -12.04 0.77
N TRP A 49 1.82 -11.95 1.47
CA TRP A 49 1.66 -12.51 2.80
C TRP A 49 1.86 -14.03 2.80
N GLU A 50 1.21 -14.72 1.87
CA GLU A 50 1.36 -16.17 1.70
C GLU A 50 2.80 -16.56 1.36
N GLY A 51 3.50 -15.72 0.61
CA GLY A 51 4.91 -15.92 0.26
C GLY A 51 5.91 -15.59 1.36
N GLY A 52 5.43 -15.14 2.53
CA GLY A 52 6.28 -14.83 3.67
C GLY A 52 6.76 -13.38 3.76
N ALA A 53 6.38 -12.52 2.82
CA ALA A 53 6.75 -11.09 2.82
C ALA A 53 5.86 -10.26 3.77
N ARG A 54 5.70 -10.72 5.01
CA ARG A 54 4.76 -10.15 5.98
C ARG A 54 5.07 -8.71 6.37
N ARG A 55 6.36 -8.36 6.48
CA ARG A 55 6.76 -6.99 6.80
C ARG A 55 6.36 -6.01 5.71
N ARG A 56 6.51 -6.40 4.46
CA ARG A 56 6.12 -5.57 3.31
C ARG A 56 4.62 -5.37 3.26
N VAL A 57 3.85 -6.44 3.51
CA VAL A 57 2.38 -6.36 3.57
C VAL A 57 1.94 -5.49 4.75
N ALA A 58 2.57 -5.65 5.91
CA ALA A 58 2.26 -4.83 7.08
C ALA A 58 2.52 -3.34 6.80
N ALA A 59 3.63 -3.00 6.12
CA ALA A 59 3.93 -1.62 5.73
C ALA A 59 2.89 -1.08 4.75
N TRP A 60 2.48 -1.88 3.77
CA TRP A 60 1.44 -1.51 2.82
C TRP A 60 0.11 -1.24 3.52
N ALA A 61 -0.31 -2.14 4.40
CA ALA A 61 -1.57 -2.00 5.15
C ALA A 61 -1.53 -0.80 6.11
N ALA A 62 -0.41 -0.60 6.80
CA ALA A 62 -0.25 0.50 7.73
C ALA A 62 -0.30 1.86 7.02
N THR A 63 0.39 1.99 5.89
CA THR A 63 0.38 3.24 5.13
C THR A 63 -0.98 3.50 4.49
N LEU A 64 -1.67 2.47 4.03
CA LEU A 64 -3.02 2.60 3.51
C LEU A 64 -3.99 3.07 4.60
N GLY A 65 -3.93 2.47 5.80
CA GLY A 65 -4.74 2.87 6.93
C GLY A 65 -4.47 4.31 7.36
N ALA A 66 -3.20 4.70 7.44
CA ALA A 66 -2.82 6.07 7.77
C ALA A 66 -3.35 7.07 6.74
N PHE A 67 -3.26 6.75 5.45
CA PHE A 67 -3.79 7.60 4.38
C PHE A 67 -5.31 7.78 4.51
N VAL A 68 -6.04 6.71 4.76
CA VAL A 68 -7.50 6.76 4.95
C VAL A 68 -7.86 7.65 6.15
N ILE A 69 -7.15 7.50 7.26
CA ILE A 69 -7.37 8.33 8.45
C ILE A 69 -7.14 9.81 8.13
N ILE A 70 -6.07 10.14 7.41
CA ILE A 70 -5.75 11.52 7.02
C ILE A 70 -6.85 12.09 6.14
N VAL A 71 -7.30 11.34 5.14
CA VAL A 71 -8.36 11.77 4.21
C VAL A 71 -9.66 12.02 4.96
N VAL A 72 -10.05 11.10 5.84
CA VAL A 72 -11.27 11.25 6.64
C VAL A 72 -11.16 12.48 7.55
N THR A 73 -10.02 12.70 8.19
CA THR A 73 -9.79 13.85 9.05
C THR A 73 -9.92 15.16 8.27
N ILE A 74 -9.29 15.26 7.11
CA ILE A 74 -9.39 16.45 6.25
C ILE A 74 -10.83 16.70 5.84
N THR A 75 -11.54 15.66 5.44
CA THR A 75 -12.94 15.75 5.00
C THR A 75 -13.84 16.25 6.14
N HIS A 76 -13.62 15.77 7.36
CA HIS A 76 -14.40 16.20 8.52
C HIS A 76 -14.10 17.64 8.95
N LEU A 77 -12.86 18.10 8.74
CA LEU A 77 -12.47 19.46 9.10
C LEU A 77 -12.90 20.52 8.07
N ARG A 78 -13.37 20.10 6.94
CA ARG A 78 -13.97 21.00 5.96
C ARG A 78 -15.41 21.29 6.35
#